data_c7f647fc4440cb15c99ab247812870c5
#
_entry.id   c7f647fc4440cb15c99ab247812870c5
#
_cell.length_a   1.000
_cell.length_b   1.000
_cell.length_c   1.000
_cell.angle_alpha   90.00
_cell.angle_beta   90.00
_cell.angle_gamma   90.00
#
_symmetry.space_group_name_H-M   'P 1'
#
loop_
_entity.id
_entity.type
_entity.pdbx_description
1 polymer ?
#
loop_
_entity_poly.entity_id
_entity_poly.type
_entity_poly.pdbx_seq_one_letter_code
_entity_poly.pdbx_strand_id
1 'polypeptide(L)'
;MTATIRRTVAFPGVSVDRLKNMLGAYNGHLKQIEQRLNVQISHRGEEFFVDGNLEAVERAESLLQRLHSEAELSQQISSDTLHLMIQGSQTDRELQTDLDQEHTGLEDVYLQTRKGRINPRGANQKRYVQRILQSDISFGIGPAGTGKTYNTINHALSIL
;
A
#
# COMPACT_ATOMS: atom_id res chain seq x y z
N MET A 1 21.53 -12.87 17.43
CA MET A 1 20.29 -13.66 17.49
C MET A 1 19.14 -12.66 17.48
N THR A 2 18.46 -12.51 16.37
CA THR A 2 17.28 -11.63 16.26
C THR A 2 16.10 -12.33 16.92
N ALA A 3 15.55 -11.72 17.97
CA ALA A 3 14.38 -12.27 18.67
C ALA A 3 13.20 -12.35 17.69
N THR A 4 12.64 -13.56 17.55
CA THR A 4 11.39 -13.74 16.80
C THR A 4 10.23 -13.32 17.71
N ILE A 5 9.40 -12.43 17.25
CA ILE A 5 8.19 -12.01 17.95
C ILE A 5 6.97 -12.50 17.19
N ARG A 6 5.85 -12.63 17.90
CA ARG A 6 4.53 -12.90 17.33
C ARG A 6 3.62 -11.71 17.57
N ARG A 7 2.94 -11.24 16.51
CA ARG A 7 1.81 -10.29 16.61
C ARG A 7 0.55 -10.87 16.01
N THR A 8 -0.57 -10.49 16.58
CA THR A 8 -1.89 -10.84 16.09
C THR A 8 -2.56 -9.60 15.51
N VAL A 9 -3.03 -9.72 14.27
CA VAL A 9 -3.81 -8.69 13.57
C VAL A 9 -5.21 -9.26 13.34
N ALA A 10 -6.23 -8.62 13.87
CA ALA A 10 -7.61 -9.06 13.73
C ALA A 10 -8.42 -8.07 12.88
N PHE A 11 -9.31 -8.59 12.05
CA PHE A 11 -10.26 -7.81 11.23
C PHE A 11 -11.70 -8.21 11.55
N PRO A 12 -12.25 -7.76 12.70
CA PRO A 12 -13.56 -8.18 13.16
C PRO A 12 -14.66 -7.82 12.16
N GLY A 13 -15.53 -8.79 11.85
CA GLY A 13 -16.66 -8.57 10.94
C GLY A 13 -16.30 -8.55 9.45
N VAL A 14 -15.08 -8.98 9.07
CA VAL A 14 -14.72 -9.11 7.66
C VAL A 14 -15.60 -10.15 6.97
N SER A 15 -16.20 -9.82 5.81
CA SER A 15 -16.99 -10.78 5.06
C SER A 15 -16.10 -11.88 4.46
N VAL A 16 -16.67 -13.06 4.26
CA VAL A 16 -15.95 -14.21 3.67
C VAL A 16 -15.36 -13.87 2.30
N ASP A 17 -16.07 -13.09 1.49
CA ASP A 17 -15.61 -12.71 0.16
C ASP A 17 -14.45 -11.73 0.23
N ARG A 18 -14.49 -10.77 1.17
CA ARG A 18 -13.37 -9.86 1.43
C ARG A 18 -12.15 -10.62 1.94
N LEU A 19 -12.35 -11.57 2.86
CA LEU A 19 -11.26 -12.42 3.35
C LEU A 19 -10.63 -13.23 2.22
N LYS A 20 -11.44 -13.85 1.33
CA LYS A 20 -10.92 -14.55 0.14
C LYS A 20 -10.12 -13.63 -0.77
N ASN A 21 -10.58 -12.38 -0.97
CA ASN A 21 -9.89 -11.38 -1.77
C ASN A 21 -8.54 -10.99 -1.14
N MET A 22 -8.48 -10.82 0.19
CA MET A 22 -7.23 -10.58 0.91
C MET A 22 -6.24 -11.75 0.79
N LEU A 23 -6.72 -12.98 0.94
CA LEU A 23 -5.88 -14.17 0.89
C LEU A 23 -5.37 -14.47 -0.53
N GLY A 24 -6.17 -14.16 -1.53
CA GLY A 24 -5.93 -14.55 -2.91
C GLY A 24 -6.08 -16.06 -3.14
N ALA A 25 -5.88 -16.50 -4.38
CA ALA A 25 -5.96 -17.92 -4.71
C ALA A 25 -4.89 -18.71 -3.94
N TYR A 26 -5.31 -19.77 -3.23
CA TYR A 26 -4.43 -20.65 -2.44
C TYR A 26 -3.53 -19.89 -1.43
N ASN A 27 -4.04 -18.82 -0.83
CA ASN A 27 -3.30 -17.92 0.06
C ASN A 27 -2.09 -17.28 -0.64
N GLY A 28 -2.17 -17.07 -1.96
CA GLY A 28 -1.05 -16.58 -2.75
C GLY A 28 -0.55 -15.21 -2.32
N HIS A 29 -1.47 -14.34 -1.83
CA HIS A 29 -1.10 -13.02 -1.34
C HIS A 29 -0.27 -13.12 -0.05
N LEU A 30 -0.67 -13.96 0.90
CA LEU A 30 0.09 -14.16 2.14
C LEU A 30 1.48 -14.73 1.86
N LYS A 31 1.58 -15.73 0.97
CA LYS A 31 2.87 -16.31 0.57
C LYS A 31 3.83 -15.29 -0.06
N GLN A 32 3.31 -14.36 -0.87
CA GLN A 32 4.13 -13.27 -1.42
C GLN A 32 4.62 -12.33 -0.32
N ILE A 33 3.78 -11.99 0.66
CA ILE A 33 4.16 -11.16 1.80
C ILE A 33 5.24 -11.87 2.64
N GLU A 34 5.03 -13.15 2.97
CA GLU A 34 5.99 -13.97 3.72
C GLU A 34 7.38 -13.97 3.09
N GLN A 35 7.43 -14.26 1.77
CA GLN A 35 8.68 -14.32 1.01
C GLN A 35 9.40 -12.98 0.93
N ARG A 36 8.64 -11.88 0.76
CA ARG A 36 9.22 -10.54 0.57
C ARG A 36 9.66 -9.89 1.87
N LEU A 37 8.93 -10.10 2.94
CA LEU A 37 9.21 -9.51 4.25
C LEU A 37 9.97 -10.45 5.19
N ASN A 38 10.19 -11.71 4.79
CA ASN A 38 10.83 -12.73 5.62
C ASN A 38 10.13 -12.92 6.97
N VAL A 39 8.81 -13.10 6.90
CA VAL A 39 7.92 -13.39 8.03
C VAL A 39 7.17 -14.69 7.76
N GLN A 40 6.58 -15.29 8.80
CA GLN A 40 5.60 -16.36 8.68
C GLN A 40 4.22 -15.82 9.03
N ILE A 41 3.21 -16.09 8.20
CA ILE A 41 1.84 -15.62 8.40
C ILE A 41 0.91 -16.82 8.39
N SER A 42 0.22 -17.02 9.49
CA SER A 42 -0.90 -17.96 9.59
C SER A 42 -2.17 -17.22 9.92
N HIS A 43 -3.32 -17.78 9.57
CA HIS A 43 -4.60 -17.15 9.90
C HIS A 43 -5.62 -18.19 10.39
N ARG A 44 -6.51 -17.73 11.26
CA ARG A 44 -7.64 -18.49 11.73
C ARG A 44 -8.91 -17.62 11.69
N GLY A 45 -9.72 -17.80 10.64
CA GLY A 45 -10.83 -16.89 10.38
C GLY A 45 -10.34 -15.47 10.15
N GLU A 46 -10.76 -14.55 11.01
CA GLU A 46 -10.47 -13.11 10.94
C GLU A 46 -9.16 -12.71 11.61
N GLU A 47 -8.47 -13.64 12.28
CA GLU A 47 -7.23 -13.39 13.00
C GLU A 47 -6.03 -13.87 12.19
N PHE A 48 -5.04 -12.98 12.04
CA PHE A 48 -3.77 -13.25 11.37
C PHE A 48 -2.65 -13.20 12.40
N PHE A 49 -1.82 -14.23 12.41
CA PHE A 49 -0.66 -14.34 13.27
C PHE A 49 0.60 -14.15 12.43
N VAL A 50 1.40 -13.18 12.79
CA VAL A 50 2.62 -12.81 12.07
C VAL A 50 3.82 -13.07 12.98
N ASP A 51 4.72 -13.96 12.55
CA ASP A 51 5.94 -14.34 13.24
C ASP A 51 7.16 -13.86 12.46
N GLY A 52 8.10 -13.20 13.12
CA GLY A 52 9.31 -12.69 12.49
C GLY A 52 10.12 -11.77 13.39
N ASN A 53 11.08 -11.06 12.83
CA ASN A 53 11.75 -9.99 13.57
C ASN A 53 10.80 -8.79 13.73
N LEU A 54 11.05 -7.93 14.72
CA LEU A 54 10.18 -6.81 15.07
C LEU A 54 9.84 -5.93 13.84
N GLU A 55 10.85 -5.53 13.10
CA GLU A 55 10.69 -4.64 11.95
C GLU A 55 9.89 -5.28 10.80
N ALA A 56 10.13 -6.56 10.50
CA ALA A 56 9.42 -7.29 9.47
C ALA A 56 7.94 -7.52 9.86
N VAL A 57 7.69 -7.80 11.14
CA VAL A 57 6.34 -7.98 11.68
C VAL A 57 5.53 -6.67 11.62
N GLU A 58 6.12 -5.54 11.97
CA GLU A 58 5.46 -4.21 11.86
C GLU A 58 5.12 -3.86 10.41
N ARG A 59 6.01 -4.17 9.46
CA ARG A 59 5.73 -3.98 8.03
C ARG A 59 4.61 -4.89 7.53
N ALA A 60 4.64 -6.15 7.94
CA ALA A 60 3.60 -7.11 7.56
C ALA A 60 2.23 -6.72 8.14
N GLU A 61 2.18 -6.24 9.39
CA GLU A 61 0.97 -5.70 10.01
C GLU A 61 0.41 -4.53 9.20
N SER A 62 1.21 -3.51 8.91
CA SER A 62 0.81 -2.35 8.12
C SER A 62 0.33 -2.76 6.72
N LEU A 63 1.00 -3.74 6.10
CA LEU A 63 0.61 -4.25 4.78
C LEU A 63 -0.71 -5.02 4.82
N LEU A 64 -0.97 -5.82 5.85
CA LEU A 64 -2.25 -6.52 6.06
C LEU A 64 -3.40 -5.53 6.26
N GLN A 65 -3.19 -4.44 7.01
CA GLN A 65 -4.19 -3.38 7.18
C GLN A 65 -4.51 -2.70 5.85
N ARG A 66 -3.50 -2.34 5.06
CA ARG A 66 -3.68 -1.77 3.72
C ARG A 66 -4.37 -2.74 2.76
N LEU A 67 -4.01 -4.03 2.83
CA LEU A 67 -4.65 -5.08 2.03
C LEU A 67 -6.13 -5.23 2.38
N HIS A 68 -6.49 -5.14 3.66
CA HIS A 68 -7.86 -5.14 4.12
C HIS A 68 -8.64 -3.94 3.56
N SER A 69 -8.07 -2.72 3.62
CA SER A 69 -8.70 -1.50 3.07
C SER A 69 -8.86 -1.59 1.55
N GLU A 70 -7.86 -2.12 0.82
CA GLU A 70 -7.97 -2.33 -0.63
C GLU A 70 -9.02 -3.38 -0.98
N ALA A 71 -9.15 -4.47 -0.19
CA ALA A 71 -10.17 -5.48 -0.36
C ALA A 71 -11.60 -4.96 -0.13
N GLU A 72 -11.75 -3.84 0.55
CA GLU A 72 -13.02 -3.14 0.70
C GLU A 72 -13.39 -2.34 -0.54
N LEU A 73 -12.40 -1.72 -1.18
CA LEU A 73 -12.59 -0.83 -2.33
C LEU A 73 -12.62 -1.58 -3.66
N SER A 74 -11.94 -2.73 -3.73
CA SER A 74 -11.71 -3.48 -4.97
C SER A 74 -12.35 -4.87 -4.90
N GLN A 75 -13.07 -5.26 -5.95
CA GLN A 75 -13.66 -6.60 -6.04
C GLN A 75 -12.61 -7.71 -6.15
N GLN A 76 -11.43 -7.40 -6.67
CA GLN A 76 -10.32 -8.36 -6.78
C GLN A 76 -8.98 -7.65 -6.70
N ILE A 77 -8.13 -8.10 -5.78
CA ILE A 77 -6.75 -7.64 -5.67
C ILE A 77 -5.89 -8.47 -6.62
N SER A 78 -5.23 -7.79 -7.57
CA SER A 78 -4.30 -8.46 -8.47
C SER A 78 -2.92 -8.64 -7.84
N SER A 79 -2.14 -9.63 -8.32
CA SER A 79 -0.75 -9.82 -7.91
C SER A 79 0.10 -8.56 -8.14
N ASP A 80 -0.18 -7.80 -9.20
CA ASP A 80 0.53 -6.55 -9.51
C ASP A 80 0.22 -5.46 -8.48
N THR A 81 -1.06 -5.35 -8.08
CA THR A 81 -1.47 -4.43 -7.01
C THR A 81 -0.77 -4.77 -5.71
N LEU A 82 -0.75 -6.05 -5.32
CA LEU A 82 -0.05 -6.50 -4.13
C LEU A 82 1.46 -6.23 -4.22
N HIS A 83 2.08 -6.51 -5.37
CA HIS A 83 3.51 -6.22 -5.59
C HIS A 83 3.85 -4.74 -5.36
N LEU A 84 3.03 -3.82 -5.89
CA LEU A 84 3.18 -2.38 -5.68
C LEU A 84 3.00 -1.99 -4.21
N MET A 85 2.06 -2.63 -3.50
CA MET A 85 1.85 -2.39 -2.07
C MET A 85 3.06 -2.82 -1.24
N ILE A 86 3.65 -3.98 -1.55
CA ILE A 86 4.87 -4.48 -0.89
C ILE A 86 6.05 -3.56 -1.16
N GLN A 87 6.26 -3.14 -2.42
CA GLN A 87 7.33 -2.20 -2.76
C GLN A 87 7.15 -0.84 -2.06
N GLY A 88 5.93 -0.31 -2.02
CA GLY A 88 5.63 0.93 -1.32
C GLY A 88 5.97 0.87 0.16
N SER A 89 5.71 -0.27 0.82
CA SER A 89 6.04 -0.45 2.24
C SER A 89 7.56 -0.53 2.52
N GLN A 90 8.36 -0.86 1.54
CA GLN A 90 9.84 -0.86 1.64
C GLN A 90 10.43 0.54 1.42
N THR A 91 9.85 1.30 0.50
CA THR A 91 10.34 2.63 0.12
C THR A 91 9.92 3.72 1.12
N ASP A 92 8.76 3.56 1.77
CA ASP A 92 8.23 4.56 2.72
C ASP A 92 9.15 4.78 3.93
N ARG A 93 10.00 3.82 4.29
CA ARG A 93 10.90 3.93 5.46
C ARG A 93 12.28 4.50 5.11
N GLU A 94 12.79 4.28 3.91
CA GLU A 94 14.05 4.92 3.47
C GLU A 94 13.91 6.45 3.35
N LEU A 95 12.67 6.93 3.20
CA LEU A 95 12.33 8.35 3.12
C LEU A 95 11.77 8.93 4.43
N GLN A 96 11.36 8.09 5.40
CA GLN A 96 10.82 8.55 6.68
C GLN A 96 11.88 9.12 7.63
N THR A 97 13.16 8.78 7.46
CA THR A 97 14.23 9.34 8.29
C THR A 97 14.45 10.85 8.08
N ASP A 98 13.95 11.42 6.98
CA ASP A 98 14.14 12.85 6.69
C ASP A 98 12.87 13.72 6.83
N LEU A 99 11.69 13.15 7.18
CA LEU A 99 10.41 13.83 6.94
C LEU A 99 9.36 13.73 8.07
N ASP A 100 9.74 13.48 9.32
CA ASP A 100 8.80 13.43 10.47
C ASP A 100 8.13 14.78 10.83
N GLN A 101 8.24 15.81 9.99
CA GLN A 101 7.71 17.14 10.32
C GLN A 101 6.55 17.65 9.44
N GLU A 102 6.05 16.92 8.43
CA GLU A 102 4.99 17.46 7.56
C GLU A 102 3.80 16.50 7.30
N HIS A 103 3.23 15.90 8.32
CA HIS A 103 2.08 14.97 8.17
C HIS A 103 0.68 15.61 8.24
N THR A 104 0.54 16.93 8.13
CA THR A 104 -0.77 17.59 8.14
C THR A 104 -1.19 17.98 6.73
N GLY A 105 -2.16 17.28 6.14
CA GLY A 105 -2.84 17.75 4.93
C GLY A 105 -2.89 16.83 3.71
N LEU A 106 -2.56 15.53 3.82
CA LEU A 106 -2.51 14.59 2.69
C LEU A 106 -3.80 13.75 2.49
N GLU A 107 -4.87 13.99 3.28
CA GLU A 107 -6.02 13.07 3.30
C GLU A 107 -6.92 13.13 2.07
N ASP A 108 -6.97 14.25 1.33
CA ASP A 108 -7.92 14.47 0.22
C ASP A 108 -7.31 14.75 -1.15
N VAL A 109 -6.06 14.35 -1.40
CA VAL A 109 -5.43 14.57 -2.71
C VAL A 109 -5.93 13.56 -3.74
N TYR A 110 -6.63 14.02 -4.76
CA TYR A 110 -7.11 13.22 -5.89
C TYR A 110 -7.04 14.01 -7.20
N LEU A 111 -7.06 13.31 -8.34
CA LEU A 111 -7.19 13.89 -9.66
C LEU A 111 -8.59 13.60 -10.21
N GLN A 112 -9.30 14.65 -10.61
CA GLN A 112 -10.60 14.51 -11.25
C GLN A 112 -10.40 14.48 -12.77
N THR A 113 -10.78 13.39 -13.43
CA THR A 113 -10.74 13.25 -14.89
C THR A 113 -12.15 13.08 -15.43
N ARG A 114 -12.32 13.22 -16.75
CA ARG A 114 -13.63 12.96 -17.42
C ARG A 114 -14.14 11.52 -17.21
N LYS A 115 -13.26 10.56 -16.95
CA LYS A 115 -13.61 9.13 -16.70
C LYS A 115 -13.85 8.81 -15.24
N GLY A 116 -13.58 9.73 -14.32
CA GLY A 116 -13.77 9.52 -12.89
C GLY A 116 -12.63 10.06 -12.03
N ARG A 117 -12.75 9.81 -10.74
CA ARG A 117 -11.78 10.23 -9.71
C ARG A 117 -10.64 9.22 -9.63
N ILE A 118 -9.42 9.72 -9.63
CA ILE A 118 -8.20 8.91 -9.47
C ILE A 118 -7.55 9.27 -8.14
N ASN A 119 -7.45 8.26 -7.28
CA ASN A 119 -6.85 8.41 -5.97
C ASN A 119 -5.42 7.87 -5.99
N PRO A 120 -4.41 8.66 -5.60
CA PRO A 120 -3.06 8.16 -5.38
C PRO A 120 -3.05 7.11 -4.27
N ARG A 121 -2.36 5.98 -4.49
CA ARG A 121 -2.42 4.81 -3.60
C ARG A 121 -1.46 4.86 -2.40
N GLY A 122 -0.40 5.64 -2.46
CA GLY A 122 0.62 5.74 -1.41
C GLY A 122 0.99 7.17 -1.07
N ALA A 123 1.61 7.38 0.09
CA ALA A 123 2.02 8.70 0.57
C ALA A 123 2.89 9.44 -0.46
N ASN A 124 3.85 8.75 -1.08
CA ASN A 124 4.72 9.31 -2.10
C ASN A 124 3.96 9.71 -3.37
N GLN A 125 2.96 8.93 -3.79
CA GLN A 125 2.11 9.29 -4.93
C GLN A 125 1.21 10.49 -4.59
N LYS A 126 0.64 10.54 -3.38
CA LYS A 126 -0.16 11.69 -2.90
C LYS A 126 0.68 12.97 -2.92
N ARG A 127 1.89 12.91 -2.36
CA ARG A 127 2.84 14.05 -2.34
C ARG A 127 3.25 14.46 -3.76
N TYR A 128 3.49 13.49 -4.64
CA TYR A 128 3.82 13.77 -6.04
C TYR A 128 2.68 14.49 -6.76
N VAL A 129 1.44 14.00 -6.62
CA VAL A 129 0.24 14.64 -7.19
C VAL A 129 0.03 16.02 -6.60
N GLN A 130 0.19 16.20 -5.29
CA GLN A 130 0.07 17.50 -4.63
C GLN A 130 1.08 18.50 -5.19
N ARG A 131 2.34 18.10 -5.36
CA ARG A 131 3.38 18.96 -5.94
C ARG A 131 3.10 19.33 -7.39
N ILE A 132 2.61 18.39 -8.20
CA ILE A 132 2.18 18.66 -9.58
C ILE A 132 1.07 19.71 -9.60
N LEU A 133 0.09 19.64 -8.70
CA LEU A 133 -1.03 20.59 -8.61
C LEU A 133 -0.60 22.00 -8.16
N GLN A 134 0.51 22.11 -7.44
CA GLN A 134 1.00 23.36 -6.84
C GLN A 134 2.14 24.02 -7.60
N SER A 135 2.70 23.36 -8.62
CA SER A 135 3.91 23.82 -9.31
C SER A 135 3.71 23.93 -10.80
N ASP A 136 4.23 24.97 -11.41
CA ASP A 136 4.23 25.15 -12.88
C ASP A 136 5.11 24.10 -13.59
N ILE A 137 6.19 23.66 -12.93
CA ILE A 137 7.12 22.65 -13.43
C ILE A 137 7.40 21.64 -12.33
N SER A 138 7.27 20.35 -12.64
CA SER A 138 7.53 19.25 -11.70
C SER A 138 8.40 18.18 -12.34
N PHE A 139 9.40 17.69 -11.59
CA PHE A 139 10.26 16.58 -11.99
C PHE A 139 9.96 15.35 -11.17
N GLY A 140 9.53 14.25 -11.83
CA GLY A 140 9.29 12.97 -11.18
C GLY A 140 10.48 12.03 -11.32
N ILE A 141 11.29 11.88 -10.26
CA ILE A 141 12.44 10.97 -10.20
C ILE A 141 12.11 9.79 -9.30
N GLY A 142 12.48 8.58 -9.70
CA GLY A 142 12.26 7.38 -8.89
C GLY A 142 12.26 6.10 -9.72
N PRO A 143 12.21 4.91 -9.08
CA PRO A 143 12.26 3.61 -9.74
C PRO A 143 11.12 3.40 -10.75
N ALA A 144 11.30 2.48 -11.70
CA ALA A 144 10.24 2.09 -12.62
C ALA A 144 9.05 1.48 -11.85
N GLY A 145 7.83 1.61 -12.38
CA GLY A 145 6.62 1.03 -11.78
C GLY A 145 5.99 1.81 -10.61
N THR A 146 6.58 2.92 -10.16
CA THR A 146 6.04 3.72 -9.03
C THR A 146 4.86 4.64 -9.40
N GLY A 147 4.36 4.56 -10.62
CA GLY A 147 3.18 5.32 -11.07
C GLY A 147 3.46 6.77 -11.52
N LYS A 148 4.72 7.18 -11.71
CA LYS A 148 5.06 8.55 -12.13
C LYS A 148 4.34 8.97 -13.41
N THR A 149 4.54 8.23 -14.49
CA THR A 149 3.92 8.50 -15.80
C THR A 149 2.40 8.46 -15.73
N TYR A 150 1.84 7.48 -15.01
CA TYR A 150 0.41 7.35 -14.83
C TYR A 150 -0.20 8.60 -14.17
N ASN A 151 0.37 9.07 -13.07
CA ASN A 151 -0.13 10.26 -12.37
C ASN A 151 0.06 11.55 -13.20
N THR A 152 1.18 11.68 -13.93
CA THR A 152 1.43 12.83 -14.81
C THR A 152 0.43 12.90 -15.96
N ILE A 153 0.16 11.77 -16.65
CA ILE A 153 -0.81 11.73 -17.73
C ILE A 153 -2.22 12.03 -17.22
N ASN A 154 -2.60 11.45 -16.07
CA ASN A 154 -3.92 11.72 -15.50
C ASN A 154 -4.09 13.17 -15.05
N HIS A 155 -3.03 13.83 -14.58
CA HIS A 155 -3.07 15.26 -14.29
C HIS A 155 -3.25 16.07 -15.57
N ALA A 156 -2.50 15.79 -16.64
CA ALA A 156 -2.69 16.45 -17.92
C ALA A 156 -4.13 16.29 -18.46
N LEU A 157 -4.73 15.10 -18.30
CA LEU A 157 -6.13 14.84 -18.68
C LEU A 157 -7.16 15.49 -17.74
N SER A 158 -6.78 15.89 -16.54
CA SER A 158 -7.68 16.60 -15.60
C SER A 158 -7.80 18.09 -15.92
N ILE A 159 -6.84 18.65 -16.67
CA ILE A 159 -6.81 20.07 -17.06
C ILE A 159 -7.52 20.29 -18.41
N LEU A 160 -7.64 19.25 -19.24
CA LEU A 160 -8.37 19.27 -20.52
C LEU A 160 -9.88 19.03 -20.34
#